data_a9ffba28df8b1707877161212f9316a0
#
_entry.id   a9ffba28df8b1707877161212f9316a0
#
_cell.length_a   1.000
_cell.length_b   1.000
_cell.length_c   1.000
_cell.angle_alpha   90.00
_cell.angle_beta   90.00
_cell.angle_gamma   90.00
#
_symmetry.space_group_name_H-M   'P 1'
#
loop_
_entity.id
_entity.type
_entity.pdbx_description
1 polymer ?
#
loop_
_entity_poly.entity_id
_entity_poly.type
_entity_poly.pdbx_seq_one_letter_code
_entity_poly.pdbx_strand_id
1 'polypeptide(L)'
;VAILIAELVSLAYIGISTERLFYTLPTVPAPKPEEQRTSNKSLIHPYFGYSNPPGKTVESVVIPSGRIRFMTDNYHPLPDWVAIEPNNHGFWSEFDYPLQPDNNNSFIVGVFGGSVAQWLAVQAGDYFEQELAKFPALKGKKVYLINMASGGYKQPQQLLVLSYFMAIGQHFDLVINLDGFNEVALPVVENIPKGIHYSMPRSYPKKVSSMTTIADAQMIHWLNDGLELREKNHYWTSLSNQRVSASFYLLASVLNATYQGLSYEHMLKPPAISGDERATFFILDSATNDEVSTQQKTAMVDLWIRSSILMRDIAEQNGALYLHV
;
A
#
# COMPACT_ATOMS: atom_id res chain seq x y z
N VAL A 1 3.78 -33.40 -41.19
CA VAL A 1 2.97 -34.50 -40.57
C VAL A 1 3.09 -34.40 -39.04
N ALA A 2 4.29 -34.40 -38.43
CA ALA A 2 4.44 -34.39 -36.97
C ALA A 2 3.75 -33.19 -36.27
N ILE A 3 3.86 -31.99 -36.83
CA ILE A 3 3.20 -30.78 -36.29
C ILE A 3 1.66 -30.90 -36.33
N LEU A 4 1.12 -31.45 -37.41
CA LEU A 4 -0.31 -31.65 -37.55
C LEU A 4 -0.82 -32.69 -36.54
N ILE A 5 -0.09 -33.76 -36.31
CA ILE A 5 -0.41 -34.78 -35.31
C ILE A 5 -0.37 -34.14 -33.89
N ALA A 6 0.67 -33.38 -33.56
CA ALA A 6 0.76 -32.70 -32.29
C ALA A 6 -0.42 -31.75 -32.03
N GLU A 7 -0.83 -31.01 -33.06
CA GLU A 7 -1.99 -30.11 -32.99
C GLU A 7 -3.29 -30.85 -32.74
N LEU A 8 -3.56 -31.92 -33.49
CA LEU A 8 -4.76 -32.75 -33.32
C LEU A 8 -4.84 -33.42 -31.94
N VAL A 9 -3.68 -33.92 -31.45
CA VAL A 9 -3.59 -34.52 -30.11
C VAL A 9 -3.86 -33.46 -29.04
N SER A 10 -3.29 -32.27 -29.20
CA SER A 10 -3.48 -31.14 -28.28
C SER A 10 -4.94 -30.68 -28.24
N LEU A 11 -5.59 -30.58 -29.41
CA LEU A 11 -7.03 -30.23 -29.48
C LEU A 11 -7.88 -31.26 -28.80
N ALA A 12 -7.62 -32.57 -29.04
CA ALA A 12 -8.35 -33.67 -28.38
C ALA A 12 -8.13 -33.65 -26.85
N TYR A 13 -6.88 -33.47 -26.41
CA TYR A 13 -6.55 -33.38 -24.98
C TYR A 13 -7.29 -32.22 -24.30
N ILE A 14 -7.26 -31.01 -24.89
CA ILE A 14 -7.99 -29.85 -24.35
C ILE A 14 -9.50 -30.13 -24.32
N GLY A 15 -10.07 -30.66 -25.40
CA GLY A 15 -11.49 -30.97 -25.45
C GLY A 15 -11.94 -31.96 -24.38
N ILE A 16 -11.13 -32.98 -24.11
CA ILE A 16 -11.41 -34.00 -23.08
C ILE A 16 -11.18 -33.42 -21.68
N SER A 17 -10.06 -32.72 -21.46
CA SER A 17 -9.70 -32.24 -20.10
C SER A 17 -10.52 -31.06 -19.63
N THR A 18 -11.02 -30.21 -20.52
CA THR A 18 -11.76 -28.99 -20.18
C THR A 18 -13.28 -29.07 -20.50
N GLU A 19 -13.71 -30.11 -21.19
CA GLU A 19 -15.06 -30.25 -21.73
C GLU A 19 -15.49 -29.08 -22.64
N ARG A 20 -14.52 -28.39 -23.24
CA ARG A 20 -14.71 -27.19 -24.08
C ARG A 20 -13.89 -27.27 -25.35
N LEU A 21 -14.37 -26.61 -26.37
CA LEU A 21 -13.58 -26.41 -27.57
C LEU A 21 -12.46 -25.41 -27.29
N PHE A 22 -11.26 -25.63 -27.83
CA PHE A 22 -10.07 -24.79 -27.61
C PHE A 22 -10.36 -23.28 -27.78
N TYR A 23 -11.06 -22.93 -28.84
CA TYR A 23 -11.37 -21.51 -29.12
C TYR A 23 -12.45 -20.88 -28.21
N THR A 24 -13.11 -21.69 -27.40
CA THR A 24 -14.12 -21.22 -26.44
C THR A 24 -13.61 -21.20 -24.99
N LEU A 25 -12.35 -21.56 -24.76
CA LEU A 25 -11.75 -21.48 -23.44
C LEU A 25 -11.80 -20.03 -22.94
N PRO A 26 -12.03 -19.77 -21.64
CA PRO A 26 -11.90 -18.44 -21.08
C PRO A 26 -10.44 -17.95 -21.16
N THR A 27 -10.24 -16.67 -21.37
CA THR A 27 -8.91 -16.06 -21.25
C THR A 27 -8.53 -15.94 -19.78
N VAL A 28 -7.29 -16.28 -19.46
CA VAL A 28 -6.73 -16.07 -18.12
C VAL A 28 -6.30 -14.61 -18.02
N PRO A 29 -6.78 -13.84 -17.02
CA PRO A 29 -6.26 -12.51 -16.81
C PRO A 29 -4.75 -12.58 -16.58
N ALA A 30 -3.97 -11.98 -17.47
CA ALA A 30 -2.54 -11.87 -17.26
C ALA A 30 -2.28 -11.00 -16.03
N PRO A 31 -1.37 -11.37 -15.12
CA PRO A 31 -0.94 -10.48 -14.07
C PRO A 31 -0.43 -9.19 -14.72
N LYS A 32 -0.89 -8.03 -14.25
CA LYS A 32 -0.44 -6.75 -14.80
C LYS A 32 1.07 -6.64 -14.63
N PRO A 33 1.82 -6.27 -15.67
CA PRO A 33 3.24 -5.99 -15.53
C PRO A 33 3.46 -4.96 -14.43
N GLU A 34 4.51 -5.13 -13.65
CA GLU A 34 4.80 -4.22 -12.54
C GLU A 34 5.14 -2.80 -13.01
N GLU A 35 5.54 -2.64 -14.27
CA GLU A 35 5.68 -1.32 -14.91
C GLU A 35 4.38 -0.51 -14.98
N GLN A 36 3.22 -1.15 -15.11
CA GLN A 36 1.93 -0.46 -15.03
C GLN A 36 1.54 -0.05 -13.60
N ARG A 37 2.23 -0.62 -12.58
CA ARG A 37 2.14 -0.15 -11.20
C ARG A 37 3.12 0.99 -10.88
N THR A 38 4.03 1.32 -11.78
CA THR A 38 5.03 2.38 -11.56
C THR A 38 4.48 3.79 -11.76
N SER A 39 3.26 3.97 -12.23
CA SER A 39 2.58 5.27 -12.21
C SER A 39 2.41 5.81 -10.77
N ASN A 40 2.36 4.93 -9.77
CA ASN A 40 2.35 5.28 -8.35
C ASN A 40 3.72 5.01 -7.72
N LYS A 41 4.79 5.59 -8.27
CA LYS A 41 6.12 5.52 -7.63
C LYS A 41 6.08 6.31 -6.32
N SER A 42 5.94 5.60 -5.20
CA SER A 42 6.18 6.22 -3.91
C SER A 42 7.59 6.77 -3.87
N LEU A 43 7.74 8.01 -3.44
CA LEU A 43 9.05 8.60 -3.15
C LEU A 43 9.48 8.21 -1.75
N ILE A 44 10.79 7.98 -1.58
CA ILE A 44 11.36 7.80 -0.25
C ILE A 44 11.31 9.12 0.48
N HIS A 45 10.72 9.10 1.67
CA HIS A 45 10.74 10.22 2.58
C HIS A 45 11.71 9.96 3.74
N PRO A 46 12.65 10.87 4.03
CA PRO A 46 13.75 10.61 4.98
C PRO A 46 13.28 10.37 6.41
N TYR A 47 12.12 10.88 6.81
CA TYR A 47 11.64 10.79 8.19
C TYR A 47 10.56 9.72 8.39
N PHE A 48 9.59 9.59 7.48
CA PHE A 48 8.46 8.65 7.66
C PHE A 48 8.37 7.56 6.58
N GLY A 49 9.45 7.36 5.83
CA GLY A 49 9.64 6.21 4.95
C GLY A 49 9.23 6.42 3.51
N TYR A 50 8.01 6.83 3.20
CA TYR A 50 7.59 7.10 1.83
C TYR A 50 6.36 8.01 1.75
N SER A 51 6.20 8.66 0.60
CA SER A 51 5.00 9.42 0.21
C SER A 51 4.73 9.23 -1.28
N ASN A 52 3.60 9.71 -1.79
CA ASN A 52 3.41 9.79 -3.24
C ASN A 52 4.26 10.95 -3.82
N PRO A 53 4.60 10.90 -5.12
CA PRO A 53 5.18 12.07 -5.78
C PRO A 53 4.26 13.28 -5.62
N PRO A 54 4.77 14.46 -5.23
CA PRO A 54 3.95 15.66 -5.14
C PRO A 54 3.50 16.14 -6.53
N GLY A 55 2.30 16.70 -6.59
CA GLY A 55 1.77 17.40 -7.76
C GLY A 55 1.16 16.52 -8.84
N LYS A 56 0.79 17.17 -9.94
CA LYS A 56 -0.08 16.67 -11.05
C LYS A 56 0.49 15.55 -11.92
N THR A 57 1.61 14.97 -11.60
CA THR A 57 2.26 13.92 -12.40
C THR A 57 1.77 12.50 -12.07
N VAL A 58 0.95 12.36 -11.04
CA VAL A 58 0.32 11.10 -10.65
C VAL A 58 -1.12 11.10 -11.14
N GLU A 59 -1.57 9.98 -11.70
CA GLU A 59 -2.97 9.81 -12.05
C GLU A 59 -3.85 10.20 -10.85
N SER A 60 -4.76 11.14 -11.08
CA SER A 60 -5.77 11.52 -10.11
C SER A 60 -6.55 10.27 -9.70
N VAL A 61 -6.72 10.06 -8.41
CA VAL A 61 -7.56 8.97 -7.94
C VAL A 61 -9.00 9.35 -8.16
N VAL A 62 -9.62 8.66 -9.09
CA VAL A 62 -11.03 8.83 -9.40
C VAL A 62 -11.84 7.97 -8.45
N ILE A 63 -12.63 8.58 -7.58
CA ILE A 63 -13.43 7.89 -6.58
C ILE A 63 -14.87 7.78 -7.08
N PRO A 64 -15.43 6.56 -7.21
CA PRO A 64 -16.84 6.40 -7.50
C PRO A 64 -17.70 6.94 -6.34
N SER A 65 -18.56 7.89 -6.64
CA SER A 65 -19.48 8.53 -5.69
C SER A 65 -20.46 7.58 -4.96
N GLY A 66 -20.49 6.32 -5.34
CA GLY A 66 -21.46 5.34 -4.84
C GLY A 66 -21.09 4.56 -3.59
N ARG A 67 -19.86 4.69 -3.03
CA ARG A 67 -19.40 3.82 -1.94
C ARG A 67 -19.72 4.29 -0.51
N ILE A 68 -20.13 5.54 -0.31
CA ILE A 68 -20.48 6.08 1.02
C ILE A 68 -21.92 5.72 1.45
N ARG A 69 -22.56 4.79 0.78
CA ARG A 69 -23.97 4.43 0.96
C ARG A 69 -24.33 3.78 2.32
N PHE A 70 -23.36 3.55 3.20
CA PHE A 70 -23.58 2.69 4.37
C PHE A 70 -23.76 3.43 5.70
N MET A 71 -23.68 4.76 5.76
CA MET A 71 -23.59 5.40 7.07
C MET A 71 -24.67 6.41 7.44
N THR A 72 -25.50 6.93 6.54
CA THR A 72 -26.56 7.89 6.97
C THR A 72 -27.78 7.93 6.04
N ASP A 73 -28.96 8.17 6.62
CA ASP A 73 -30.23 8.41 5.91
C ASP A 73 -30.29 9.78 5.20
N ASN A 74 -29.27 10.63 5.34
CA ASN A 74 -29.17 11.96 4.75
C ASN A 74 -27.98 12.09 3.81
N TYR A 75 -27.94 11.26 2.82
CA TYR A 75 -26.89 11.22 1.81
C TYR A 75 -26.98 12.41 0.84
N HIS A 76 -25.94 13.23 0.79
CA HIS A 76 -25.69 14.12 -0.33
C HIS A 76 -24.78 13.40 -1.33
N PRO A 77 -25.20 13.18 -2.58
CA PRO A 77 -24.34 12.60 -3.57
C PRO A 77 -23.16 13.55 -3.84
N LEU A 78 -21.94 13.06 -3.58
CA LEU A 78 -20.75 13.69 -4.15
C LEU A 78 -20.90 13.69 -5.67
N PRO A 79 -20.33 14.68 -6.39
CA PRO A 79 -20.31 14.65 -7.86
C PRO A 79 -19.76 13.30 -8.30
N ASP A 80 -20.24 12.76 -9.42
CA ASP A 80 -20.01 11.37 -9.86
C ASP A 80 -18.55 10.93 -9.84
N TRP A 81 -17.59 11.89 -9.82
CA TRP A 81 -16.16 11.64 -9.74
C TRP A 81 -15.43 12.84 -9.14
N VAL A 82 -14.71 12.63 -8.04
CA VAL A 82 -13.78 13.62 -7.49
C VAL A 82 -12.36 13.16 -7.79
N ALA A 83 -11.62 13.97 -8.53
CA ALA A 83 -10.20 13.77 -8.76
C ALA A 83 -9.41 14.48 -7.66
N ILE A 84 -8.74 13.72 -6.77
CA ILE A 84 -7.85 14.27 -5.76
C ILE A 84 -6.42 13.92 -6.14
N GLU A 85 -5.58 14.94 -6.20
CA GLU A 85 -4.16 14.83 -6.51
C GLU A 85 -3.33 14.83 -5.22
N PRO A 86 -2.12 14.25 -5.23
CA PRO A 86 -1.18 14.41 -4.12
C PRO A 86 -0.77 15.88 -3.99
N ASN A 87 -0.79 16.40 -2.77
CA ASN A 87 -0.35 17.75 -2.46
C ASN A 87 1.19 17.90 -2.51
N ASN A 88 1.70 19.04 -2.07
CA ASN A 88 3.13 19.36 -2.01
C ASN A 88 3.99 18.38 -1.19
N HIS A 89 3.39 17.56 -0.33
CA HIS A 89 4.05 16.51 0.46
C HIS A 89 3.65 15.07 0.07
N GLY A 90 2.86 14.92 -1.01
CA GLY A 90 2.47 13.60 -1.52
C GLY A 90 1.31 12.94 -0.79
N PHE A 91 0.54 13.66 -0.01
CA PHE A 91 -0.72 13.20 0.57
C PHE A 91 -1.89 13.58 -0.35
N TRP A 92 -2.85 12.69 -0.51
CA TRP A 92 -4.07 12.99 -1.26
C TRP A 92 -4.92 13.99 -0.49
N SER A 93 -4.82 15.25 -0.85
CA SER A 93 -5.46 16.35 -0.18
C SER A 93 -5.65 17.52 -1.13
N GLU A 94 -6.74 18.23 -0.97
CA GLU A 94 -6.99 19.50 -1.67
C GLU A 94 -6.10 20.64 -1.15
N PHE A 95 -5.49 20.45 0.02
CA PHE A 95 -4.68 21.46 0.70
C PHE A 95 -3.20 21.11 0.64
N ASP A 96 -2.38 22.14 0.40
CA ASP A 96 -0.94 22.06 0.63
C ASP A 96 -0.62 22.16 2.13
N TYR A 97 0.46 21.54 2.54
CA TYR A 97 0.92 21.52 3.94
C TYR A 97 2.25 22.25 4.11
N PRO A 98 2.49 22.91 5.26
CA PRO A 98 1.54 23.19 6.35
C PRO A 98 0.36 24.03 5.88
N LEU A 99 -0.87 23.60 6.24
CA LEU A 99 -2.07 24.40 5.98
C LEU A 99 -2.08 25.63 6.87
N GLN A 100 -2.13 26.81 6.25
CA GLN A 100 -2.22 28.11 6.90
C GLN A 100 -3.57 28.75 6.55
N PRO A 101 -4.61 28.60 7.37
CA PRO A 101 -5.90 29.24 7.10
C PRO A 101 -5.80 30.75 7.11
N ASP A 102 -6.51 31.42 6.22
CA ASP A 102 -6.51 32.88 6.07
C ASP A 102 -7.06 33.64 7.29
N ASN A 103 -7.70 32.94 8.23
CA ASN A 103 -8.29 33.54 9.43
C ASN A 103 -8.06 32.67 10.68
N ASN A 104 -8.05 33.32 11.84
CA ASN A 104 -7.90 32.67 13.14
C ASN A 104 -9.17 31.90 13.59
N ASN A 105 -10.20 31.83 12.74
CA ASN A 105 -11.48 31.16 13.06
C ASN A 105 -11.60 29.82 12.35
N SER A 106 -10.53 29.02 12.41
CA SER A 106 -10.41 27.70 11.83
C SER A 106 -10.36 26.62 12.92
N PHE A 107 -10.65 25.37 12.53
CA PHE A 107 -10.46 24.17 13.34
C PHE A 107 -9.89 23.09 12.43
N ILE A 108 -8.63 22.70 12.67
CA ILE A 108 -7.89 21.79 11.80
C ILE A 108 -7.87 20.41 12.42
N VAL A 109 -8.41 19.42 11.67
CA VAL A 109 -8.45 18.02 12.03
C VAL A 109 -7.47 17.25 11.16
N GLY A 110 -6.45 16.65 11.75
CA GLY A 110 -5.53 15.75 11.05
C GLY A 110 -5.97 14.29 11.20
N VAL A 111 -6.14 13.58 10.09
CA VAL A 111 -6.48 12.14 10.09
C VAL A 111 -5.24 11.33 9.74
N PHE A 112 -4.78 10.53 10.69
CA PHE A 112 -3.59 9.69 10.60
C PHE A 112 -3.96 8.21 10.52
N GLY A 113 -3.14 7.41 9.85
CA GLY A 113 -3.35 5.97 9.75
C GLY A 113 -2.93 5.37 8.42
N GLY A 114 -3.44 4.18 8.14
CA GLY A 114 -3.23 3.46 6.89
C GLY A 114 -4.24 3.81 5.80
N SER A 115 -4.49 2.84 4.89
CA SER A 115 -5.43 3.05 3.77
C SER A 115 -6.86 3.33 4.21
N VAL A 116 -7.31 2.79 5.34
CA VAL A 116 -8.66 3.04 5.85
C VAL A 116 -8.82 4.50 6.26
N ALA A 117 -7.85 5.03 7.02
CA ALA A 117 -7.82 6.44 7.43
C ALA A 117 -7.70 7.36 6.21
N GLN A 118 -6.85 7.02 5.25
CA GLN A 118 -6.69 7.75 3.99
C GLN A 118 -8.02 7.87 3.23
N TRP A 119 -8.72 6.74 3.05
CA TRP A 119 -10.00 6.74 2.36
C TRP A 119 -11.10 7.42 3.15
N LEU A 120 -11.08 7.33 4.49
CA LEU A 120 -11.99 8.09 5.33
C LEU A 120 -11.80 9.60 5.10
N ALA A 121 -10.57 10.11 5.19
CA ALA A 121 -10.30 11.53 5.01
C ALA A 121 -10.68 12.02 3.60
N VAL A 122 -10.36 11.23 2.56
CA VAL A 122 -10.60 11.60 1.16
C VAL A 122 -12.08 11.50 0.76
N GLN A 123 -12.81 10.51 1.29
CA GLN A 123 -14.20 10.24 0.87
C GLN A 123 -15.24 10.85 1.79
N ALA A 124 -14.92 11.06 3.05
CA ALA A 124 -15.87 11.53 4.06
C ALA A 124 -15.49 12.91 4.64
N GLY A 125 -14.50 13.59 4.05
CA GLY A 125 -14.02 14.88 4.53
C GLY A 125 -15.15 15.88 4.71
N ASP A 126 -15.89 16.16 3.64
CA ASP A 126 -17.01 17.11 3.66
C ASP A 126 -18.09 16.75 4.70
N TYR A 127 -18.39 15.46 4.84
CA TYR A 127 -19.36 15.01 5.84
C TYR A 127 -18.85 15.23 7.26
N PHE A 128 -17.59 14.90 7.51
CA PHE A 128 -16.94 15.11 8.80
C PHE A 128 -16.92 16.59 9.19
N GLU A 129 -16.55 17.45 8.24
CA GLU A 129 -16.55 18.90 8.43
C GLU A 129 -17.96 19.41 8.79
N GLN A 130 -18.99 18.95 8.08
CA GLN A 130 -20.38 19.32 8.34
C GLN A 130 -20.85 18.84 9.72
N GLU A 131 -20.53 17.61 10.12
CA GLU A 131 -20.93 17.07 11.42
C GLU A 131 -20.20 17.78 12.57
N LEU A 132 -18.91 18.03 12.44
CA LEU A 132 -18.14 18.76 13.45
C LEU A 132 -18.63 20.22 13.60
N ALA A 133 -19.00 20.87 12.50
CA ALA A 133 -19.55 22.25 12.54
C ALA A 133 -20.85 22.37 13.34
N LYS A 134 -21.57 21.26 13.60
CA LYS A 134 -22.79 21.26 14.45
C LYS A 134 -22.47 21.39 15.94
N PHE A 135 -21.25 21.11 16.37
CA PHE A 135 -20.90 21.24 17.79
C PHE A 135 -20.89 22.71 18.23
N PRO A 136 -21.54 23.06 19.36
CA PRO A 136 -21.60 24.44 19.82
C PRO A 136 -20.25 25.12 19.99
N ALA A 137 -19.22 24.37 20.40
CA ALA A 137 -17.84 24.84 20.55
C ALA A 137 -17.16 25.23 19.24
N LEU A 138 -17.66 24.74 18.11
CA LEU A 138 -17.14 24.99 16.77
C LEU A 138 -18.04 25.93 15.96
N LYS A 139 -19.07 26.48 16.58
CA LYS A 139 -20.02 27.40 15.92
C LYS A 139 -19.29 28.61 15.34
N GLY A 140 -19.41 28.80 14.05
CA GLY A 140 -18.77 29.87 13.28
C GLY A 140 -17.31 29.63 12.92
N LYS A 141 -16.70 28.52 13.33
CA LYS A 141 -15.39 28.10 12.85
C LYS A 141 -15.52 27.37 11.51
N LYS A 142 -14.54 27.57 10.63
CA LYS A 142 -14.37 26.75 9.44
C LYS A 142 -13.55 25.53 9.83
N VAL A 143 -14.14 24.34 9.67
CA VAL A 143 -13.45 23.08 9.91
C VAL A 143 -12.68 22.68 8.66
N TYR A 144 -11.47 22.22 8.83
CA TYR A 144 -10.62 21.65 7.79
C TYR A 144 -10.25 20.23 8.18
N LEU A 145 -10.62 19.26 7.37
CA LEU A 145 -10.14 17.89 7.53
C LEU A 145 -8.96 17.66 6.56
N ILE A 146 -7.79 17.37 7.12
CA ILE A 146 -6.59 17.14 6.32
C ILE A 146 -6.10 15.70 6.45
N ASN A 147 -5.78 15.11 5.30
CA ASN A 147 -5.32 13.73 5.20
C ASN A 147 -3.83 13.61 5.51
N MET A 148 -3.47 13.00 6.63
CA MET A 148 -2.10 12.65 7.04
C MET A 148 -1.84 11.14 6.97
N ALA A 149 -2.75 10.38 6.34
CA ALA A 149 -2.69 8.94 6.19
C ALA A 149 -2.22 8.54 4.79
N SER A 150 -1.62 7.37 4.67
CA SER A 150 -1.25 6.78 3.39
C SER A 150 -1.37 5.27 3.40
N GLY A 151 -1.66 4.70 2.23
CA GLY A 151 -1.84 3.27 2.08
C GLY A 151 -0.63 2.46 2.54
N GLY A 152 -0.86 1.58 3.52
CA GLY A 152 0.18 0.74 4.10
C GLY A 152 1.02 1.40 5.20
N TYR A 153 0.70 2.60 5.64
CA TYR A 153 1.29 3.15 6.86
C TYR A 153 0.88 2.32 8.07
N LYS A 154 1.80 2.18 8.97
CA LYS A 154 1.66 1.52 10.27
C LYS A 154 2.60 2.17 11.27
N GLN A 155 2.38 1.95 12.56
CA GLN A 155 3.29 2.49 13.57
C GLN A 155 4.73 1.95 13.39
N PRO A 156 5.76 2.81 13.54
CA PRO A 156 5.70 4.18 14.07
C PRO A 156 5.53 5.28 12.99
N GLN A 157 5.13 4.96 11.74
CA GLN A 157 5.07 5.97 10.66
C GLN A 157 4.08 7.10 10.98
N GLN A 158 2.89 6.80 11.54
CA GLN A 158 1.92 7.83 11.91
C GLN A 158 2.49 8.80 12.94
N LEU A 159 3.21 8.29 13.94
CA LEU A 159 3.93 9.10 14.92
C LEU A 159 4.97 10.00 14.26
N LEU A 160 5.75 9.45 13.32
CA LEU A 160 6.78 10.21 12.60
C LEU A 160 6.17 11.27 11.68
N VAL A 161 5.04 10.98 11.03
CA VAL A 161 4.29 11.96 10.24
C VAL A 161 3.80 13.10 11.14
N LEU A 162 3.15 12.79 12.26
CA LEU A 162 2.69 13.81 13.21
C LEU A 162 3.83 14.70 13.67
N SER A 163 4.92 14.10 14.15
CA SER A 163 6.09 14.81 14.65
C SER A 163 6.72 15.71 13.58
N TYR A 164 6.86 15.19 12.36
CA TYR A 164 7.43 15.93 11.24
C TYR A 164 6.58 17.15 10.88
N PHE A 165 5.28 16.97 10.69
CA PHE A 165 4.41 18.07 10.29
C PHE A 165 4.27 19.13 11.37
N MET A 166 4.19 18.76 12.64
CA MET A 166 4.22 19.71 13.74
C MET A 166 5.56 20.47 13.78
N ALA A 167 6.68 19.79 13.55
CA ALA A 167 8.00 20.41 13.53
C ALA A 167 8.16 21.45 12.40
N ILE A 168 7.52 21.25 11.25
CA ILE A 168 7.54 22.23 10.15
C ILE A 168 6.42 23.28 10.23
N GLY A 169 5.65 23.29 11.34
CA GLY A 169 4.69 24.35 11.64
C GLY A 169 3.23 24.03 11.28
N GLN A 170 2.90 22.77 10.97
CA GLN A 170 1.49 22.37 10.85
C GLN A 170 0.84 22.35 12.22
N HIS A 171 -0.18 23.17 12.40
CA HIS A 171 -1.04 23.16 13.58
C HIS A 171 -2.20 22.16 13.40
N PHE A 172 -2.59 21.51 14.50
CA PHE A 172 -3.79 20.71 14.59
C PHE A 172 -4.59 21.12 15.84
N ASP A 173 -5.91 21.17 15.72
CA ASP A 173 -6.84 21.29 16.86
C ASP A 173 -7.31 19.90 17.32
N LEU A 174 -7.38 18.93 16.40
CA LEU A 174 -7.72 17.54 16.66
C LEU A 174 -6.86 16.62 15.82
N VAL A 175 -6.27 15.62 16.45
CA VAL A 175 -5.57 14.50 15.81
C VAL A 175 -6.42 13.25 15.94
N ILE A 176 -6.85 12.68 14.83
CA ILE A 176 -7.53 11.38 14.78
C ILE A 176 -6.54 10.35 14.25
N ASN A 177 -6.22 9.33 15.05
CA ASN A 177 -5.41 8.20 14.63
C ASN A 177 -6.28 6.97 14.45
N LEU A 178 -6.50 6.56 13.20
CA LEU A 178 -7.28 5.38 12.83
C LEU A 178 -6.34 4.30 12.33
N ASP A 179 -5.99 3.36 13.20
CA ASP A 179 -5.01 2.30 12.92
C ASP A 179 -5.40 0.95 13.58
N GLY A 180 -4.47 0.02 13.68
CA GLY A 180 -4.61 -1.28 14.34
C GLY A 180 -4.44 -2.47 13.40
N PHE A 181 -5.08 -2.48 12.24
CA PHE A 181 -4.98 -3.60 11.31
C PHE A 181 -3.59 -3.73 10.68
N ASN A 182 -3.03 -2.62 10.20
CA ASN A 182 -1.73 -2.62 9.53
C ASN A 182 -0.58 -2.95 10.49
N GLU A 183 -0.71 -2.60 11.76
CA GLU A 183 0.27 -2.84 12.83
C GLU A 183 0.53 -4.33 13.06
N VAL A 184 -0.48 -5.15 12.81
CA VAL A 184 -0.41 -6.61 12.95
C VAL A 184 -0.29 -7.30 11.61
N ALA A 185 -1.15 -6.98 10.66
CA ALA A 185 -1.24 -7.71 9.39
C ALA A 185 0.01 -7.53 8.52
N LEU A 186 0.48 -6.28 8.31
CA LEU A 186 1.61 -6.04 7.41
C LEU A 186 2.95 -6.60 7.91
N PRO A 187 3.30 -6.51 9.20
CA PRO A 187 4.48 -7.21 9.70
C PRO A 187 4.42 -8.71 9.46
N VAL A 188 3.28 -9.34 9.74
CA VAL A 188 3.11 -10.79 9.65
C VAL A 188 3.14 -11.28 8.20
N VAL A 189 2.48 -10.55 7.29
CA VAL A 189 2.30 -11.02 5.90
C VAL A 189 3.41 -10.53 4.96
N GLU A 190 4.02 -9.38 5.26
CA GLU A 190 4.96 -8.77 4.32
C GLU A 190 6.39 -8.59 4.86
N ASN A 191 6.56 -8.16 6.11
CA ASN A 191 7.89 -7.82 6.60
C ASN A 191 8.63 -9.06 7.11
N ILE A 192 8.08 -9.73 8.11
CA ILE A 192 8.75 -10.86 8.79
C ILE A 192 9.09 -12.01 7.84
N PRO A 193 8.19 -12.45 6.92
CA PRO A 193 8.52 -13.50 5.96
C PRO A 193 9.68 -13.14 5.02
N LYS A 194 10.00 -11.86 4.88
CA LYS A 194 11.11 -11.35 4.06
C LYS A 194 12.35 -10.98 4.88
N GLY A 195 12.40 -11.36 6.16
CA GLY A 195 13.48 -10.99 7.08
C GLY A 195 13.54 -9.49 7.40
N ILE A 196 12.46 -8.75 7.19
CA ILE A 196 12.37 -7.31 7.47
C ILE A 196 11.77 -7.12 8.85
N HIS A 197 12.39 -6.25 9.66
CA HIS A 197 11.90 -5.97 11.00
C HIS A 197 10.46 -5.43 10.96
N TYR A 198 9.63 -5.85 11.91
CA TYR A 198 8.20 -5.52 11.96
C TYR A 198 7.93 -4.01 12.03
N SER A 199 8.84 -3.21 12.58
CA SER A 199 8.68 -1.74 12.68
C SER A 199 8.97 -0.98 11.38
N MET A 200 9.63 -1.62 10.41
CA MET A 200 9.99 -0.96 9.14
C MET A 200 8.74 -0.70 8.28
N PRO A 201 8.74 0.38 7.48
CA PRO A 201 7.67 0.62 6.54
C PRO A 201 7.41 -0.57 5.61
N ARG A 202 6.17 -0.69 5.15
CA ARG A 202 5.77 -1.72 4.20
C ARG A 202 6.62 -1.70 2.93
N SER A 203 7.15 -2.85 2.55
CA SER A 203 7.96 -3.02 1.31
C SER A 203 9.09 -2.01 1.19
N TYR A 204 9.66 -1.56 2.30
CA TYR A 204 10.67 -0.49 2.35
C TYR A 204 11.93 -0.82 1.53
N PRO A 205 12.49 -2.05 1.57
CA PRO A 205 13.64 -2.41 0.75
C PRO A 205 13.43 -2.17 -0.75
N LYS A 206 12.22 -2.49 -1.24
CA LYS A 206 11.84 -2.22 -2.64
C LYS A 206 11.79 -0.73 -2.96
N LYS A 207 11.52 0.11 -1.96
CA LYS A 207 11.40 1.55 -2.13
C LYS A 207 12.75 2.27 -2.08
N VAL A 208 13.70 1.73 -1.33
CA VAL A 208 15.07 2.33 -1.15
C VAL A 208 16.12 1.80 -2.12
N SER A 209 15.71 1.21 -3.22
CA SER A 209 16.60 0.56 -4.19
C SER A 209 17.73 1.45 -4.74
N SER A 210 17.71 2.75 -4.51
CA SER A 210 18.75 3.69 -4.95
C SER A 210 19.85 3.98 -3.91
N MET A 211 19.75 3.41 -2.69
CA MET A 211 20.68 3.68 -1.58
C MET A 211 21.28 2.38 -1.05
N THR A 212 22.03 1.64 -1.90
CA THR A 212 22.39 0.26 -1.58
C THR A 212 23.75 0.07 -0.92
N THR A 213 23.78 -0.69 0.17
CA THR A 213 24.95 -1.47 0.64
C THR A 213 25.02 -2.82 -0.09
N ILE A 214 26.07 -3.63 0.15
CA ILE A 214 26.16 -5.00 -0.42
C ILE A 214 24.96 -5.86 -0.02
N ALA A 215 24.54 -5.78 1.24
CA ALA A 215 23.36 -6.52 1.73
C ALA A 215 22.05 -6.03 1.10
N ASP A 216 21.93 -4.73 0.89
CA ASP A 216 20.79 -4.15 0.15
C ASP A 216 20.80 -4.59 -1.31
N ALA A 217 22.00 -4.67 -1.94
CA ALA A 217 22.16 -5.15 -3.29
C ALA A 217 21.70 -6.61 -3.43
N GLN A 218 21.96 -7.48 -2.45
CA GLN A 218 21.47 -8.86 -2.44
C GLN A 218 19.94 -8.91 -2.34
N MET A 219 19.35 -8.09 -1.47
CA MET A 219 17.89 -7.99 -1.35
C MET A 219 17.25 -7.44 -2.63
N ILE A 220 17.87 -6.44 -3.24
CA ILE A 220 17.41 -5.88 -4.52
C ILE A 220 17.53 -6.91 -5.65
N HIS A 221 18.62 -7.65 -5.68
CA HIS A 221 18.78 -8.73 -6.66
C HIS A 221 17.67 -9.77 -6.52
N TRP A 222 17.42 -10.23 -5.29
CA TRP A 222 16.32 -11.14 -5.01
C TRP A 222 14.96 -10.57 -5.41
N LEU A 223 14.70 -9.29 -5.13
CA LEU A 223 13.46 -8.62 -5.56
C LEU A 223 13.35 -8.55 -7.09
N ASN A 224 14.46 -8.24 -7.77
CA ASN A 224 14.49 -8.17 -9.23
C ASN A 224 14.29 -9.56 -9.87
N ASP A 225 14.89 -10.62 -9.31
CA ASP A 225 14.65 -11.99 -9.75
C ASP A 225 13.17 -12.36 -9.65
N GLY A 226 12.52 -11.96 -8.54
CA GLY A 226 11.09 -12.13 -8.36
C GLY A 226 10.25 -11.36 -9.39
N LEU A 227 10.68 -10.16 -9.77
CA LEU A 227 10.06 -9.38 -10.84
C LEU A 227 10.22 -10.06 -12.19
N GLU A 228 11.41 -10.52 -12.53
CA GLU A 228 11.68 -11.24 -13.78
C GLU A 228 10.82 -12.51 -13.92
N LEU A 229 10.67 -13.27 -12.84
CA LEU A 229 9.79 -14.44 -12.82
C LEU A 229 8.32 -14.06 -13.08
N ARG A 230 7.85 -12.94 -12.53
CA ARG A 230 6.49 -12.43 -12.77
C ARG A 230 6.31 -11.94 -14.21
N GLU A 231 7.32 -11.27 -14.78
CA GLU A 231 7.29 -10.85 -16.18
C GLU A 231 7.22 -12.05 -17.12
N LYS A 232 8.02 -13.09 -16.86
CA LYS A 232 7.95 -14.36 -17.61
C LYS A 232 6.58 -15.02 -17.49
N ASN A 233 6.00 -15.02 -16.28
CA ASN A 233 4.63 -15.51 -16.06
C ASN A 233 3.62 -14.70 -16.88
N HIS A 234 3.69 -13.36 -16.83
CA HIS A 234 2.84 -12.48 -17.63
C HIS A 234 2.97 -12.75 -19.13
N TYR A 235 4.22 -12.86 -19.62
CA TYR A 235 4.51 -13.12 -21.04
C TYR A 235 3.84 -14.42 -21.49
N TRP A 236 4.05 -15.52 -20.78
CA TRP A 236 3.48 -16.82 -21.15
C TRP A 236 1.96 -16.87 -21.00
N THR A 237 1.39 -16.18 -20.01
CA THR A 237 -0.06 -16.00 -19.91
C THR A 237 -0.63 -15.26 -21.12
N SER A 238 0.03 -14.19 -21.53
CA SER A 238 -0.38 -13.40 -22.71
C SER A 238 -0.33 -14.24 -23.98
N LEU A 239 0.75 -15.02 -24.17
CA LEU A 239 0.89 -15.89 -25.33
C LEU A 239 -0.15 -17.01 -25.35
N SER A 240 -0.47 -17.63 -24.22
CA SER A 240 -1.52 -18.65 -24.14
C SER A 240 -2.88 -18.08 -24.51
N ASN A 241 -3.18 -16.83 -24.17
CA ASN A 241 -4.42 -16.17 -24.52
C ASN A 241 -4.56 -15.84 -26.03
N GLN A 242 -3.49 -15.78 -26.78
CA GLN A 242 -3.54 -15.53 -28.23
C GLN A 242 -4.11 -16.69 -29.03
N ARG A 243 -4.07 -17.92 -28.47
CA ARG A 243 -4.67 -19.15 -29.05
C ARG A 243 -4.29 -19.38 -30.50
N VAL A 244 -3.02 -19.18 -30.82
CA VAL A 244 -2.49 -19.38 -32.18
C VAL A 244 -2.64 -20.82 -32.63
N SER A 245 -2.36 -21.78 -31.73
CA SER A 245 -2.58 -23.20 -31.95
C SER A 245 -2.76 -23.93 -30.60
N ALA A 246 -3.38 -25.11 -30.62
CA ALA A 246 -3.64 -25.88 -29.40
C ALA A 246 -2.33 -26.42 -28.78
N SER A 247 -1.39 -26.85 -29.58
CA SER A 247 -0.08 -27.31 -29.11
C SER A 247 0.75 -26.18 -28.50
N PHE A 248 0.72 -25.01 -29.12
CA PHE A 248 1.40 -23.83 -28.58
C PHE A 248 0.73 -23.35 -27.27
N TYR A 249 -0.62 -23.39 -27.21
CA TYR A 249 -1.35 -23.07 -25.99
C TYR A 249 -0.95 -23.98 -24.82
N LEU A 250 -0.86 -25.30 -25.04
CA LEU A 250 -0.44 -26.23 -23.99
C LEU A 250 0.98 -25.94 -23.52
N LEU A 251 1.91 -25.71 -24.45
CA LEU A 251 3.28 -25.35 -24.11
C LEU A 251 3.31 -24.05 -23.27
N ALA A 252 2.63 -23.01 -23.72
CA ALA A 252 2.57 -21.73 -23.02
C ALA A 252 1.92 -21.87 -21.64
N SER A 253 0.89 -22.73 -21.52
CA SER A 253 0.23 -23.00 -20.24
C SER A 253 1.12 -23.72 -19.23
N VAL A 254 1.93 -24.70 -19.70
CA VAL A 254 2.91 -25.38 -18.85
C VAL A 254 3.98 -24.40 -18.37
N LEU A 255 4.52 -23.58 -19.28
CA LEU A 255 5.53 -22.58 -18.94
C LEU A 255 4.97 -21.54 -17.98
N ASN A 256 3.74 -21.10 -18.19
CA ASN A 256 3.04 -20.21 -17.28
C ASN A 256 2.93 -20.80 -15.87
N ALA A 257 2.44 -22.03 -15.74
CA ALA A 257 2.33 -22.73 -14.46
C ALA A 257 3.71 -22.89 -13.78
N THR A 258 4.74 -23.21 -14.57
CA THR A 258 6.13 -23.32 -14.07
C THR A 258 6.62 -21.99 -13.48
N TYR A 259 6.49 -20.90 -14.22
CA TYR A 259 6.95 -19.58 -13.73
C TYR A 259 6.08 -19.06 -12.57
N GLN A 260 4.81 -19.42 -12.51
CA GLN A 260 3.97 -19.14 -11.36
C GLN A 260 4.45 -19.89 -10.11
N GLY A 261 4.78 -21.17 -10.23
CA GLY A 261 5.36 -21.97 -9.15
C GLY A 261 6.71 -21.43 -8.69
N LEU A 262 7.62 -21.15 -9.63
CA LEU A 262 8.94 -20.57 -9.33
C LEU A 262 8.81 -19.20 -8.65
N SER A 263 7.89 -18.35 -9.09
CA SER A 263 7.63 -17.07 -8.45
C SER A 263 7.15 -17.23 -7.01
N TYR A 264 6.27 -18.20 -6.75
CA TYR A 264 5.80 -18.51 -5.41
C TYR A 264 6.92 -19.03 -4.51
N GLU A 265 7.69 -20.03 -4.98
CA GLU A 265 8.85 -20.55 -4.23
C GLU A 265 9.91 -19.50 -3.95
N HIS A 266 10.16 -18.62 -4.93
CA HIS A 266 11.10 -17.51 -4.77
C HIS A 266 10.66 -16.57 -3.66
N MET A 267 9.38 -16.24 -3.58
CA MET A 267 8.84 -15.39 -2.51
C MET A 267 8.98 -16.00 -1.11
N LEU A 268 8.99 -17.33 -1.01
CA LEU A 268 9.14 -18.02 0.27
C LEU A 268 10.60 -18.13 0.75
N LYS A 269 11.58 -17.83 -0.11
CA LYS A 269 13.01 -18.01 0.17
C LYS A 269 13.79 -16.69 0.00
N PRO A 270 13.57 -15.69 0.91
CA PRO A 270 14.38 -14.49 0.86
C PRO A 270 15.86 -14.81 1.15
N PRO A 271 16.80 -13.99 0.67
CA PRO A 271 18.23 -14.19 0.91
C PRO A 271 18.52 -14.18 2.40
N ALA A 272 19.34 -15.13 2.86
CA ALA A 272 19.89 -15.10 4.21
C ALA A 272 20.96 -13.99 4.27
N ILE A 273 20.63 -12.87 4.85
CA ILE A 273 21.56 -11.76 5.03
C ILE A 273 22.28 -11.96 6.35
N SER A 274 23.63 -12.02 6.31
CA SER A 274 24.42 -12.21 7.55
C SER A 274 24.26 -11.02 8.50
N GLY A 275 24.36 -11.29 9.81
CA GLY A 275 24.13 -10.27 10.83
C GLY A 275 25.03 -9.05 10.74
N ASP A 276 26.30 -9.26 10.33
CA ASP A 276 27.33 -8.23 10.28
C ASP A 276 27.26 -7.37 9.00
N GLU A 277 26.59 -7.87 7.96
CA GLU A 277 26.41 -7.18 6.69
C GLU A 277 25.03 -6.51 6.59
N ARG A 278 24.25 -6.54 7.67
CA ARG A 278 22.91 -5.97 7.66
C ARG A 278 22.95 -4.48 7.50
N ALA A 279 22.22 -4.07 6.50
CA ALA A 279 22.19 -2.68 6.08
C ALA A 279 21.91 -1.73 7.24
N THR A 280 22.59 -0.61 7.23
CA THR A 280 22.30 0.51 8.11
C THR A 280 20.88 1.08 7.93
N PHE A 281 20.25 0.80 6.78
CA PHE A 281 18.91 1.26 6.44
C PHE A 281 17.79 0.29 6.84
N PHE A 282 18.11 -0.98 7.10
CA PHE A 282 17.11 -1.98 7.45
C PHE A 282 17.44 -2.57 8.81
N ILE A 283 16.47 -2.54 9.70
CA ILE A 283 16.49 -3.38 10.87
C ILE A 283 15.94 -4.73 10.40
N LEU A 284 16.83 -5.68 10.14
CA LEU A 284 16.44 -7.03 9.75
C LEU A 284 16.27 -7.87 11.00
N ASP A 285 15.25 -8.71 11.00
CA ASP A 285 15.08 -9.72 12.04
C ASP A 285 15.76 -11.01 11.60
N SER A 286 16.43 -11.68 12.52
CA SER A 286 17.10 -12.96 12.24
C SER A 286 16.15 -14.15 12.09
N ALA A 287 14.86 -13.93 12.30
CA ALA A 287 13.88 -15.00 12.32
C ALA A 287 13.52 -15.45 10.89
N THR A 288 14.14 -16.52 10.47
CA THR A 288 13.73 -17.36 9.32
C THR A 288 12.68 -18.40 9.71
N ASN A 289 11.88 -18.16 10.73
CA ASN A 289 10.83 -19.08 11.13
C ASN A 289 9.54 -18.75 10.41
N ASP A 290 8.92 -19.74 9.82
CA ASP A 290 7.61 -19.67 9.14
C ASP A 290 6.47 -19.20 10.05
N GLU A 291 6.68 -19.19 11.35
CA GLU A 291 5.71 -18.72 12.33
C GLU A 291 6.24 -17.51 13.12
N VAL A 292 5.41 -16.47 13.17
CA VAL A 292 5.66 -15.29 14.01
C VAL A 292 5.63 -15.68 15.47
N SER A 293 6.75 -15.52 16.15
CA SER A 293 6.88 -15.88 17.56
C SER A 293 5.98 -15.04 18.47
N THR A 294 5.61 -15.58 19.64
CA THR A 294 4.85 -14.83 20.64
C THR A 294 5.59 -13.56 21.07
N GLN A 295 6.92 -13.60 21.16
CA GLN A 295 7.73 -12.42 21.49
C GLN A 295 7.61 -11.33 20.44
N GLN A 296 7.63 -11.68 19.13
CA GLN A 296 7.44 -10.71 18.05
C GLN A 296 6.03 -10.12 18.07
N LYS A 297 5.00 -10.95 18.31
CA LYS A 297 3.61 -10.48 18.47
C LYS A 297 3.48 -9.46 19.59
N THR A 298 4.05 -9.76 20.76
CA THR A 298 4.08 -8.84 21.90
C THR A 298 4.80 -7.54 21.55
N ALA A 299 5.98 -7.63 20.91
CA ALA A 299 6.75 -6.45 20.53
C ALA A 299 6.03 -5.56 19.51
N MET A 300 5.26 -6.14 18.57
CA MET A 300 4.42 -5.36 17.63
C MET A 300 3.31 -4.60 18.37
N VAL A 301 2.62 -5.26 19.29
CA VAL A 301 1.56 -4.63 20.10
C VAL A 301 2.14 -3.53 21.00
N ASP A 302 3.26 -3.78 21.63
CA ASP A 302 3.97 -2.79 22.45
C ASP A 302 4.39 -1.57 21.63
N LEU A 303 4.92 -1.78 20.43
CA LEU A 303 5.28 -0.69 19.53
C LEU A 303 4.05 0.16 19.17
N TRP A 304 2.95 -0.49 18.82
CA TRP A 304 1.69 0.19 18.49
C TRP A 304 1.18 1.04 19.66
N ILE A 305 1.05 0.44 20.84
CA ILE A 305 0.57 1.13 22.06
C ILE A 305 1.48 2.32 22.41
N ARG A 306 2.81 2.12 22.46
CA ARG A 306 3.75 3.19 22.78
C ARG A 306 3.71 4.32 21.77
N SER A 307 3.61 4.00 20.48
CA SER A 307 3.51 5.02 19.43
C SER A 307 2.23 5.83 19.56
N SER A 308 1.09 5.19 19.86
CA SER A 308 -0.18 5.89 20.07
C SER A 308 -0.15 6.79 21.30
N ILE A 309 0.46 6.33 22.40
CA ILE A 309 0.66 7.15 23.61
C ILE A 309 1.51 8.37 23.29
N LEU A 310 2.63 8.19 22.57
CA LEU A 310 3.48 9.30 22.17
C LEU A 310 2.78 10.28 21.24
N MET A 311 1.95 9.80 20.31
CA MET A 311 1.14 10.67 19.45
C MET A 311 0.19 11.52 20.28
N ARG A 312 -0.49 10.92 21.26
CA ARG A 312 -1.36 11.65 22.19
C ARG A 312 -0.57 12.73 22.95
N ASP A 313 0.52 12.34 23.57
CA ASP A 313 1.32 13.26 24.40
C ASP A 313 1.85 14.45 23.59
N ILE A 314 2.31 14.19 22.34
CA ILE A 314 2.74 15.25 21.42
C ILE A 314 1.56 16.16 21.04
N ALA A 315 0.42 15.58 20.67
CA ALA A 315 -0.76 16.35 20.28
C ALA A 315 -1.24 17.26 21.44
N GLU A 316 -1.43 16.69 22.63
CA GLU A 316 -1.94 17.41 23.82
C GLU A 316 -0.95 18.50 24.29
N GLN A 317 0.37 18.24 24.27
CA GLN A 317 1.38 19.25 24.60
C GLN A 317 1.40 20.42 23.62
N ASN A 318 0.92 20.23 22.39
CA ASN A 318 0.79 21.30 21.41
C ASN A 318 -0.65 21.85 21.29
N GLY A 319 -1.53 21.55 22.26
CA GLY A 319 -2.87 22.10 22.36
C GLY A 319 -3.92 21.41 21.50
N ALA A 320 -3.60 20.30 20.87
CA ALA A 320 -4.53 19.50 20.08
C ALA A 320 -5.25 18.45 20.93
N LEU A 321 -6.50 18.17 20.64
CA LEU A 321 -7.17 16.96 21.13
C LEU A 321 -6.64 15.74 20.40
N TYR A 322 -6.66 14.58 21.05
CA TYR A 322 -6.27 13.32 20.44
C TYR A 322 -7.39 12.27 20.56
N LEU A 323 -7.70 11.64 19.44
CA LEU A 323 -8.66 10.55 19.36
C LEU A 323 -8.00 9.35 18.67
N HIS A 324 -7.95 8.22 19.36
CA HIS A 324 -7.51 6.94 18.80
C HIS A 324 -8.74 6.04 18.55
N VAL A 325 -8.83 5.50 17.34
CA VAL A 325 -9.96 4.68 16.85
C VAL A 325 -9.47 3.35 16.33
#